data_ed286900a9b88d9447f540487e274c1d
#
_entry.id   ed286900a9b88d9447f540487e274c1d
#
_cell.length_a   1.000
_cell.length_b   1.000
_cell.length_c   1.000
_cell.angle_alpha   90.00
_cell.angle_beta   90.00
_cell.angle_gamma   90.00
#
_symmetry.space_group_name_H-M   'P 1'
#
loop_
_entity.id
_entity.type
_entity.pdbx_description
1 polymer ?
#
loop_
_entity_poly.entity_id
_entity_poly.type
_entity_poly.pdbx_seq_one_letter_code
_entity_poly.pdbx_strand_id
1 'polypeptide(L)'
;MSRMDDMRNRIVLSFSAVLLAWNTGYAAMRPTPEYLKSAVVYQIVLRTFTREGTFKAATEMLDHVRSAGVDVVYLAPFVEMDRDMDKSGWSPRQIKSGFDSPKNPYRIADYDKIDPEYGEYADFKAFSDKAHQLGMKVFMDLVYVHCGPNNVLKDKCRDAFQRNSDGTVRMTKWRFPYVNFESKDVRKYLIDSMLRWMSLGCDGFRCDTGDQVPLDFWEEAVKVCQSVNPGLVMINEGVSLECLKNAFDARYDWRWGWIRGFLVPASVKDHKPLPRIMEKVREYDATTPSDAYSFVFLDNHDIAADSESNRMDRVLPVEAGNAAFVLTFLRRGLPLLFNGNEIADNSLSSFFGPVENEKRARKTVDWARALQPDGQKRLRLLRNLAKLRHEMPVFSAGTQKWLNDGETCGCVAFVRQMGGKSVLVAANLTGEETSFRLKENFRSKGSALLAEKGTLDADGTCRFGPWGYFVFEGDTE
;
A
#
# COMPACT_ATOMS: atom_id res chain seq x y z
N MET A 1 50.26 -17.97 29.72
CA MET A 1 49.49 -16.81 29.16
C MET A 1 49.54 -16.76 27.65
N SER A 2 49.49 -17.85 26.90
CA SER A 2 49.60 -17.79 25.43
C SER A 2 48.65 -18.69 24.64
N ARG A 3 47.68 -19.35 25.30
CA ARG A 3 46.64 -20.18 24.63
C ARG A 3 45.22 -19.60 24.70
N MET A 4 44.96 -18.61 25.54
CA MET A 4 43.61 -18.00 25.66
C MET A 4 43.42 -16.80 24.71
N ASP A 5 44.46 -16.12 24.29
CA ASP A 5 44.37 -14.97 23.39
C ASP A 5 44.22 -15.41 21.92
N ASP A 6 44.74 -16.57 21.54
CA ASP A 6 44.57 -17.13 20.18
C ASP A 6 43.15 -17.65 19.91
N MET A 7 42.45 -18.08 20.97
CA MET A 7 41.06 -18.55 20.87
C MET A 7 40.06 -17.37 20.79
N ARG A 8 40.36 -16.19 21.38
CA ARG A 8 39.52 -14.99 21.26
C ARG A 8 39.60 -14.37 19.87
N ASN A 9 40.79 -14.33 19.26
CA ASN A 9 40.98 -13.79 17.92
C ASN A 9 40.37 -14.67 16.82
N ARG A 10 40.30 -15.99 17.00
CA ARG A 10 39.62 -16.90 16.06
C ARG A 10 38.08 -16.83 16.18
N ILE A 11 37.54 -16.52 17.34
CA ILE A 11 36.08 -16.35 17.53
C ILE A 11 35.61 -15.00 16.98
N VAL A 12 36.40 -13.92 17.08
CA VAL A 12 36.05 -12.60 16.52
C VAL A 12 36.12 -12.60 14.99
N LEU A 13 37.11 -13.33 14.40
CA LEU A 13 37.20 -13.46 12.93
C LEU A 13 36.10 -14.35 12.34
N SER A 14 35.61 -15.35 13.08
CA SER A 14 34.48 -16.19 12.62
C SER A 14 33.12 -15.49 12.70
N PHE A 15 32.91 -14.55 13.65
CA PHE A 15 31.67 -13.76 13.71
C PHE A 15 31.62 -12.65 12.64
N SER A 16 32.74 -12.05 12.24
CA SER A 16 32.80 -11.07 11.16
C SER A 16 32.61 -11.71 9.77
N ALA A 17 33.06 -12.96 9.58
CA ALA A 17 32.88 -13.71 8.33
C ALA A 17 31.45 -14.24 8.16
N VAL A 18 30.74 -14.54 9.25
CA VAL A 18 29.33 -15.00 9.20
C VAL A 18 28.37 -13.84 8.91
N LEU A 19 28.69 -12.61 9.35
CA LEU A 19 27.86 -11.42 9.03
C LEU A 19 28.03 -10.94 7.56
N LEU A 20 29.14 -11.27 6.89
CA LEU A 20 29.36 -10.98 5.46
C LEU A 20 28.79 -12.08 4.54
N ALA A 21 28.55 -13.29 5.04
CA ALA A 21 28.01 -14.41 4.25
C ALA A 21 26.47 -14.41 4.15
N TRP A 22 25.77 -13.58 4.93
CA TRP A 22 24.30 -13.48 4.89
C TRP A 22 23.80 -12.50 3.84
N ASN A 23 24.68 -11.76 3.15
CA ASN A 23 24.28 -10.76 2.15
C ASN A 23 24.47 -11.25 0.68
N THR A 24 24.77 -12.52 0.45
CA THR A 24 25.05 -13.03 -0.90
C THR A 24 24.13 -14.17 -1.38
N GLY A 25 22.95 -14.34 -0.75
CA GLY A 25 22.09 -15.51 -0.98
C GLY A 25 20.75 -15.26 -1.68
N TYR A 26 20.38 -14.02 -1.99
CA TYR A 26 19.16 -13.79 -2.77
C TYR A 26 19.49 -13.74 -4.25
N ALA A 27 18.96 -14.69 -5.00
CA ALA A 27 19.01 -14.68 -6.46
C ALA A 27 18.52 -13.33 -6.98
N ALA A 28 19.07 -12.88 -8.10
CA ALA A 28 18.67 -11.63 -8.73
C ALA A 28 17.16 -11.58 -8.88
N MET A 29 16.54 -10.53 -8.34
CA MET A 29 15.12 -10.25 -8.51
C MET A 29 14.86 -9.90 -9.98
N ARG A 30 13.63 -10.14 -10.44
CA ARG A 30 13.26 -9.61 -11.75
C ARG A 30 13.37 -8.08 -11.74
N PRO A 31 13.79 -7.45 -12.84
CA PRO A 31 13.91 -6.00 -12.90
C PRO A 31 12.53 -5.35 -12.70
N THR A 32 12.40 -4.51 -11.67
CA THR A 32 11.21 -3.68 -11.48
C THR A 32 11.16 -2.57 -12.54
N PRO A 33 10.01 -2.35 -13.19
CA PRO A 33 9.86 -1.28 -14.17
C PRO A 33 10.26 0.09 -13.62
N GLU A 34 10.98 0.88 -14.43
CA GLU A 34 11.58 2.15 -14.01
C GLU A 34 10.57 3.14 -13.44
N TYR A 35 9.38 3.23 -14.07
CA TYR A 35 8.32 4.15 -13.62
C TYR A 35 7.88 3.91 -12.17
N LEU A 36 7.98 2.66 -11.68
CA LEU A 36 7.53 2.31 -10.33
C LEU A 36 8.42 2.91 -9.25
N LYS A 37 9.69 3.19 -9.54
CA LYS A 37 10.66 3.65 -8.55
C LYS A 37 10.26 4.95 -7.86
N SER A 38 9.70 5.90 -8.61
CA SER A 38 9.22 7.18 -8.09
C SER A 38 7.70 7.26 -7.93
N ALA A 39 6.97 6.22 -8.35
CA ALA A 39 5.52 6.26 -8.44
C ALA A 39 4.81 6.53 -7.11
N VAL A 40 3.66 7.18 -7.23
CA VAL A 40 2.65 7.34 -6.20
C VAL A 40 1.41 6.56 -6.65
N VAL A 41 0.94 5.64 -5.81
CA VAL A 41 -0.22 4.80 -6.09
C VAL A 41 -1.46 5.39 -5.41
N TYR A 42 -2.60 5.34 -6.09
CA TYR A 42 -3.89 5.80 -5.57
C TYR A 42 -4.92 4.68 -5.66
N GLN A 43 -5.41 4.21 -4.51
CA GLN A 43 -6.42 3.17 -4.44
C GLN A 43 -7.82 3.76 -4.67
N ILE A 44 -8.55 3.19 -5.64
CA ILE A 44 -9.94 3.51 -5.92
C ILE A 44 -10.82 2.31 -5.53
N VAL A 45 -11.72 2.52 -4.58
CA VAL A 45 -12.87 1.66 -4.32
C VAL A 45 -14.06 2.30 -5.04
N LEU A 46 -14.40 1.84 -6.24
CA LEU A 46 -15.40 2.46 -7.12
C LEU A 46 -16.69 2.81 -6.37
N ARG A 47 -17.22 1.84 -5.61
CA ARG A 47 -18.47 1.97 -4.85
C ARG A 47 -18.51 3.16 -3.90
N THR A 48 -17.36 3.64 -3.41
CA THR A 48 -17.26 4.76 -2.48
C THR A 48 -16.51 5.96 -3.03
N PHE A 49 -16.01 5.88 -4.27
CA PHE A 49 -15.22 6.92 -4.90
C PHE A 49 -16.08 8.09 -5.37
N THR A 50 -17.15 7.79 -6.12
CA THR A 50 -18.14 8.78 -6.53
C THR A 50 -19.53 8.40 -6.03
N ARG A 51 -20.50 9.30 -6.16
CA ARG A 51 -21.89 9.02 -5.79
C ARG A 51 -22.47 7.87 -6.60
N GLU A 52 -22.18 7.84 -7.89
CA GLU A 52 -22.64 6.82 -8.84
C GLU A 52 -21.94 5.49 -8.61
N GLY A 53 -20.68 5.51 -8.16
CA GLY A 53 -19.86 4.33 -7.91
C GLY A 53 -19.50 3.55 -9.16
N THR A 54 -19.45 4.18 -10.33
CA THR A 54 -19.22 3.55 -11.65
C THR A 54 -17.90 3.94 -12.27
N PHE A 55 -17.41 3.14 -13.23
CA PHE A 55 -16.24 3.48 -14.04
C PHE A 55 -16.41 4.81 -14.77
N LYS A 56 -17.59 5.06 -15.34
CA LYS A 56 -17.88 6.31 -16.06
C LYS A 56 -17.66 7.52 -15.17
N ALA A 57 -18.24 7.54 -13.98
CA ALA A 57 -18.05 8.65 -13.02
C ALA A 57 -16.61 8.72 -12.50
N ALA A 58 -15.94 7.59 -12.27
CA ALA A 58 -14.55 7.57 -11.86
C ALA A 58 -13.63 8.13 -12.95
N THR A 59 -13.92 7.90 -14.23
CA THR A 59 -13.16 8.44 -15.37
C THR A 59 -13.13 9.97 -15.36
N GLU A 60 -14.24 10.61 -15.03
CA GLU A 60 -14.34 12.07 -14.93
C GLU A 60 -13.46 12.66 -13.81
N MET A 61 -13.12 11.84 -12.80
CA MET A 61 -12.28 12.26 -11.67
C MET A 61 -10.77 12.04 -11.89
N LEU A 62 -10.36 11.39 -12.99
CA LEU A 62 -8.94 11.04 -13.21
C LEU A 62 -8.03 12.26 -13.35
N ASP A 63 -8.50 13.37 -13.92
CA ASP A 63 -7.73 14.63 -13.99
C ASP A 63 -7.41 15.16 -12.58
N HIS A 64 -8.37 15.09 -11.65
CA HIS A 64 -8.15 15.45 -10.26
C HIS A 64 -7.13 14.52 -9.60
N VAL A 65 -7.30 13.20 -9.74
CA VAL A 65 -6.37 12.20 -9.19
C VAL A 65 -4.95 12.44 -9.72
N ARG A 66 -4.79 12.62 -11.04
CA ARG A 66 -3.48 12.94 -11.66
C ARG A 66 -2.89 14.23 -11.10
N SER A 67 -3.74 15.25 -10.87
CA SER A 67 -3.30 16.53 -10.32
C SER A 67 -2.72 16.43 -8.89
N ALA A 68 -3.01 15.37 -8.14
CA ALA A 68 -2.39 15.09 -6.85
C ALA A 68 -0.97 14.50 -6.96
N GLY A 69 -0.47 14.25 -8.18
CA GLY A 69 0.84 13.67 -8.44
C GLY A 69 0.84 12.14 -8.52
N VAL A 70 -0.33 11.55 -8.75
CA VAL A 70 -0.51 10.09 -8.86
C VAL A 70 0.00 9.56 -10.20
N ASP A 71 0.68 8.42 -10.17
CA ASP A 71 1.23 7.74 -11.34
C ASP A 71 0.54 6.40 -11.63
N VAL A 72 -0.08 5.81 -10.61
CA VAL A 72 -0.77 4.53 -10.72
C VAL A 72 -2.12 4.61 -10.03
N VAL A 73 -3.20 4.30 -10.75
CA VAL A 73 -4.50 4.03 -10.14
C VAL A 73 -4.66 2.54 -9.90
N TYR A 74 -4.90 2.17 -8.65
CA TYR A 74 -5.12 0.79 -8.21
C TYR A 74 -6.60 0.61 -7.88
N LEU A 75 -7.29 -0.21 -8.65
CA LEU A 75 -8.71 -0.50 -8.50
C LEU A 75 -8.90 -1.66 -7.52
N ALA A 76 -9.68 -1.45 -6.44
CA ALA A 76 -10.22 -2.54 -5.63
C ALA A 76 -11.09 -3.48 -6.50
N PRO A 77 -11.42 -4.71 -6.06
CA PRO A 77 -12.10 -5.67 -6.92
C PRO A 77 -13.40 -5.10 -7.49
N PHE A 78 -13.55 -5.24 -8.81
CA PHE A 78 -14.70 -4.74 -9.57
C PHE A 78 -15.34 -5.81 -10.47
N VAL A 79 -14.80 -7.03 -10.43
CA VAL A 79 -15.36 -8.17 -11.16
C VAL A 79 -16.66 -8.66 -10.51
N GLU A 80 -17.42 -9.47 -11.24
CA GLU A 80 -18.76 -9.90 -10.82
C GLU A 80 -18.75 -10.58 -9.45
N MET A 81 -19.55 -10.03 -8.53
CA MET A 81 -19.69 -10.51 -7.16
C MET A 81 -20.74 -11.60 -7.05
N ASP A 82 -20.53 -12.55 -6.15
CA ASP A 82 -21.53 -13.54 -5.78
C ASP A 82 -22.72 -12.88 -5.07
N ARG A 83 -23.92 -13.22 -5.52
CA ARG A 83 -25.19 -12.61 -5.08
C ARG A 83 -26.02 -13.53 -4.19
N ASP A 84 -25.44 -14.65 -3.70
CA ASP A 84 -26.11 -15.54 -2.81
C ASP A 84 -26.52 -14.85 -1.51
N MET A 85 -27.82 -14.91 -1.18
CA MET A 85 -28.42 -14.30 0.00
C MET A 85 -28.24 -15.15 1.27
N ASP A 86 -27.72 -16.38 1.16
CA ASP A 86 -27.44 -17.21 2.33
C ASP A 86 -26.30 -16.58 3.16
N LYS A 87 -26.70 -16.04 4.31
CA LYS A 87 -25.76 -15.38 5.24
C LYS A 87 -24.77 -16.34 5.89
N SER A 88 -24.98 -17.65 5.82
CA SER A 88 -24.02 -18.64 6.29
C SER A 88 -22.71 -18.58 5.49
N GLY A 89 -22.80 -18.22 4.19
CA GLY A 89 -21.70 -18.00 3.28
C GLY A 89 -21.17 -16.54 3.25
N TRP A 90 -21.65 -15.65 4.12
CA TRP A 90 -21.14 -14.29 4.20
C TRP A 90 -19.96 -14.19 5.17
N SER A 91 -19.01 -13.32 4.86
CA SER A 91 -17.87 -13.10 5.76
C SER A 91 -18.31 -12.50 7.12
N PRO A 92 -17.60 -12.81 8.22
CA PRO A 92 -17.88 -12.21 9.53
C PRO A 92 -17.90 -10.67 9.48
N ARG A 93 -17.01 -10.05 8.68
CA ARG A 93 -16.96 -8.59 8.50
C ARG A 93 -18.21 -8.06 7.79
N GLN A 94 -18.68 -8.77 6.75
CA GLN A 94 -19.91 -8.41 6.03
C GLN A 94 -21.14 -8.49 6.96
N ILE A 95 -21.27 -9.54 7.76
CA ILE A 95 -22.36 -9.66 8.75
C ILE A 95 -22.27 -8.53 9.79
N LYS A 96 -21.07 -8.25 10.30
CA LYS A 96 -20.84 -7.20 11.30
C LYS A 96 -21.16 -5.80 10.76
N SER A 97 -21.00 -5.55 9.47
CA SER A 97 -21.34 -4.26 8.84
C SER A 97 -22.80 -3.87 9.01
N GLY A 98 -23.68 -4.87 9.21
CA GLY A 98 -25.12 -4.69 9.42
C GLY A 98 -25.90 -4.34 8.15
N PHE A 99 -25.25 -4.38 6.97
CA PHE A 99 -25.94 -4.24 5.70
C PHE A 99 -26.55 -5.57 5.28
N ASP A 100 -27.78 -5.55 4.81
CA ASP A 100 -28.48 -6.72 4.25
C ASP A 100 -28.26 -6.78 2.73
N SER A 101 -27.00 -6.95 2.35
CA SER A 101 -26.57 -6.99 0.95
C SER A 101 -25.58 -8.13 0.73
N PRO A 102 -25.81 -8.99 -0.29
CA PRO A 102 -24.88 -10.07 -0.64
C PRO A 102 -23.60 -9.54 -1.28
N LYS A 103 -23.62 -8.31 -1.78
CA LYS A 103 -22.55 -7.72 -2.57
C LYS A 103 -21.30 -7.46 -1.75
N ASN A 104 -20.31 -8.32 -1.95
CA ASN A 104 -18.99 -8.20 -1.36
C ASN A 104 -17.94 -8.31 -2.49
N PRO A 105 -17.15 -7.25 -2.74
CA PRO A 105 -16.16 -7.24 -3.83
C PRO A 105 -15.11 -8.36 -3.74
N TYR A 106 -14.89 -8.90 -2.54
CA TYR A 106 -13.97 -10.02 -2.28
C TYR A 106 -14.66 -11.40 -2.36
N ARG A 107 -15.91 -11.46 -2.76
CA ARG A 107 -16.70 -12.69 -2.94
C ARG A 107 -17.03 -12.86 -4.43
N ILE A 108 -15.99 -13.25 -5.20
CA ILE A 108 -16.02 -13.26 -6.65
C ILE A 108 -16.92 -14.39 -7.19
N ALA A 109 -17.80 -14.07 -8.13
CA ALA A 109 -18.59 -15.03 -8.91
C ALA A 109 -17.96 -15.32 -10.29
N ASP A 110 -17.47 -14.32 -10.99
CA ASP A 110 -16.81 -14.47 -12.28
C ASP A 110 -15.62 -13.52 -12.42
N TYR A 111 -14.43 -14.08 -12.63
CA TYR A 111 -13.19 -13.29 -12.75
C TYR A 111 -13.08 -12.55 -14.09
N ASP A 112 -13.87 -12.94 -15.07
CA ASP A 112 -13.83 -12.39 -16.43
C ASP A 112 -14.87 -11.32 -16.68
N LYS A 113 -15.84 -11.10 -15.79
CA LYS A 113 -16.92 -10.13 -15.98
C LYS A 113 -16.81 -8.96 -15.01
N ILE A 114 -17.16 -7.76 -15.49
CA ILE A 114 -17.37 -6.60 -14.62
C ILE A 114 -18.71 -6.78 -13.90
N ASP A 115 -18.76 -6.45 -12.60
CA ASP A 115 -20.04 -6.38 -11.91
C ASP A 115 -20.90 -5.27 -12.52
N PRO A 116 -22.17 -5.56 -12.88
CA PRO A 116 -23.05 -4.57 -13.51
C PRO A 116 -23.25 -3.27 -12.70
N GLU A 117 -22.93 -3.30 -11.39
CA GLU A 117 -22.96 -2.10 -10.55
C GLU A 117 -21.92 -1.06 -11.01
N TYR A 118 -20.81 -1.51 -11.61
CA TYR A 118 -19.69 -0.63 -11.97
C TYR A 118 -19.67 -0.20 -13.43
N GLY A 119 -20.41 -0.91 -14.28
CA GLY A 119 -20.48 -0.64 -15.73
C GLY A 119 -20.15 -1.85 -16.58
N GLU A 120 -19.63 -1.60 -17.77
CA GLU A 120 -19.31 -2.59 -18.79
C GLU A 120 -17.84 -2.56 -19.18
N TYR A 121 -17.39 -3.50 -20.03
CA TYR A 121 -16.01 -3.53 -20.56
C TYR A 121 -15.62 -2.23 -21.27
N ALA A 122 -16.57 -1.62 -22.00
CA ALA A 122 -16.33 -0.33 -22.67
C ALA A 122 -16.03 0.80 -21.67
N ASP A 123 -16.69 0.79 -20.51
CA ASP A 123 -16.46 1.78 -19.45
C ASP A 123 -15.09 1.59 -18.79
N PHE A 124 -14.69 0.34 -18.50
CA PHE A 124 -13.34 0.04 -18.00
C PHE A 124 -12.27 0.42 -19.03
N LYS A 125 -12.50 0.10 -20.30
CA LYS A 125 -11.57 0.47 -21.38
C LYS A 125 -11.42 1.98 -21.49
N ALA A 126 -12.52 2.74 -21.43
CA ALA A 126 -12.49 4.20 -21.43
C ALA A 126 -11.76 4.77 -20.21
N PHE A 127 -11.96 4.16 -19.04
CA PHE A 127 -11.22 4.52 -17.82
C PHE A 127 -9.72 4.30 -17.98
N SER A 128 -9.30 3.13 -18.46
CA SER A 128 -7.88 2.82 -18.66
C SER A 128 -7.24 3.68 -19.73
N ASP A 129 -7.94 3.93 -20.84
CA ASP A 129 -7.45 4.82 -21.91
C ASP A 129 -7.26 6.26 -21.41
N LYS A 130 -8.22 6.78 -20.62
CA LYS A 130 -8.09 8.11 -20.01
C LYS A 130 -6.93 8.15 -19.01
N ALA A 131 -6.76 7.13 -18.17
CA ALA A 131 -5.63 7.04 -17.25
C ALA A 131 -4.29 7.06 -18.01
N HIS A 132 -4.18 6.28 -19.09
CA HIS A 132 -2.98 6.25 -19.94
C HIS A 132 -2.72 7.58 -20.64
N GLN A 133 -3.76 8.26 -21.16
CA GLN A 133 -3.64 9.62 -21.74
C GLN A 133 -3.09 10.64 -20.73
N LEU A 134 -3.40 10.46 -19.44
CA LEU A 134 -2.88 11.28 -18.34
C LEU A 134 -1.50 10.83 -17.85
N GLY A 135 -0.91 9.79 -18.45
CA GLY A 135 0.39 9.22 -18.06
C GLY A 135 0.33 8.34 -16.81
N MET A 136 -0.86 7.91 -16.38
CA MET A 136 -1.03 6.99 -15.26
C MET A 136 -1.13 5.54 -15.74
N LYS A 137 -0.71 4.61 -14.88
CA LYS A 137 -0.90 3.17 -15.03
C LYS A 137 -2.14 2.70 -14.28
N VAL A 138 -2.72 1.57 -14.72
CA VAL A 138 -3.92 0.99 -14.13
C VAL A 138 -3.59 -0.38 -13.56
N PHE A 139 -3.77 -0.55 -12.24
CA PHE A 139 -3.66 -1.83 -11.57
C PHE A 139 -5.02 -2.30 -11.07
N MET A 140 -5.23 -3.60 -11.01
CA MET A 140 -6.44 -4.18 -10.43
C MET A 140 -6.12 -5.17 -9.30
N ASP A 141 -7.10 -5.41 -8.44
CA ASP A 141 -7.04 -6.38 -7.35
C ASP A 141 -7.41 -7.78 -7.84
N LEU A 142 -6.54 -8.77 -7.63
CA LEU A 142 -6.78 -10.18 -7.90
C LEU A 142 -7.10 -10.93 -6.61
N VAL A 143 -8.31 -11.43 -6.48
CA VAL A 143 -8.78 -12.21 -5.33
C VAL A 143 -8.76 -13.70 -5.71
N TYR A 144 -7.60 -14.33 -5.66
CA TYR A 144 -7.41 -15.69 -6.17
C TYR A 144 -7.35 -16.77 -5.10
N VAL A 145 -7.06 -16.41 -3.84
CA VAL A 145 -7.01 -17.41 -2.75
C VAL A 145 -8.36 -18.06 -2.48
N HIS A 146 -9.43 -17.32 -2.71
CA HIS A 146 -10.82 -17.75 -2.48
C HIS A 146 -11.78 -17.10 -3.48
N CYS A 147 -13.03 -17.56 -3.47
CA CYS A 147 -14.10 -17.00 -4.31
C CYS A 147 -15.46 -17.14 -3.64
N GLY A 148 -16.52 -16.67 -4.29
CA GLY A 148 -17.90 -16.94 -3.87
C GLY A 148 -18.29 -18.41 -4.09
N PRO A 149 -19.31 -18.92 -3.37
CA PRO A 149 -19.78 -20.31 -3.50
C PRO A 149 -20.37 -20.61 -4.89
N ASN A 150 -20.85 -19.60 -5.59
CA ASN A 150 -21.39 -19.73 -6.95
C ASN A 150 -20.41 -19.30 -8.04
N ASN A 151 -19.10 -19.31 -7.74
CA ASN A 151 -18.08 -18.97 -8.71
C ASN A 151 -18.10 -19.91 -9.92
N VAL A 152 -17.94 -19.34 -11.11
CA VAL A 152 -17.94 -20.06 -12.41
C VAL A 152 -16.84 -21.13 -12.53
N LEU A 153 -15.82 -21.10 -11.69
CA LEU A 153 -14.78 -22.14 -11.68
C LEU A 153 -15.37 -23.53 -11.44
N LYS A 154 -16.44 -23.65 -10.63
CA LYS A 154 -17.11 -24.95 -10.36
C LYS A 154 -17.63 -25.63 -11.63
N ASP A 155 -18.01 -24.83 -12.64
CA ASP A 155 -18.59 -25.31 -13.89
C ASP A 155 -17.56 -25.40 -15.03
N LYS A 156 -16.53 -24.54 -14.98
CA LYS A 156 -15.51 -24.41 -16.02
C LYS A 156 -14.24 -25.24 -15.77
N CYS A 157 -13.95 -25.58 -14.52
CA CYS A 157 -12.70 -26.22 -14.14
C CYS A 157 -12.96 -27.51 -13.38
N ARG A 158 -12.20 -28.56 -13.70
CA ARG A 158 -12.18 -29.78 -12.89
C ARG A 158 -11.50 -29.50 -11.56
N ASP A 159 -12.08 -30.04 -10.48
CA ASP A 159 -11.54 -29.91 -9.11
C ASP A 159 -11.23 -28.46 -8.72
N ALA A 160 -12.19 -27.55 -8.96
CA ALA A 160 -12.02 -26.11 -8.79
C ALA A 160 -11.68 -25.68 -7.36
N PHE A 161 -12.14 -26.42 -6.35
CA PHE A 161 -12.01 -26.04 -4.94
C PHE A 161 -11.25 -27.11 -4.14
N GLN A 162 -10.45 -26.63 -3.17
CA GLN A 162 -9.81 -27.54 -2.20
C GLN A 162 -10.85 -28.28 -1.38
N ARG A 163 -10.52 -29.53 -0.99
CA ARG A 163 -11.39 -30.38 -0.18
C ARG A 163 -10.73 -30.80 1.12
N ASN A 164 -11.54 -30.99 2.14
CA ASN A 164 -11.16 -31.63 3.39
C ASN A 164 -11.05 -33.15 3.18
N SER A 165 -10.50 -33.87 4.17
CA SER A 165 -10.38 -35.32 4.13
C SER A 165 -11.72 -36.07 4.05
N ASP A 166 -12.82 -35.44 4.49
CA ASP A 166 -14.19 -35.95 4.38
C ASP A 166 -14.87 -35.67 3.04
N GLY A 167 -14.14 -35.03 2.09
CA GLY A 167 -14.65 -34.67 0.78
C GLY A 167 -15.44 -33.35 0.71
N THR A 168 -15.71 -32.70 1.83
CA THR A 168 -16.37 -31.38 1.85
C THR A 168 -15.45 -30.29 1.31
N VAL A 169 -16.00 -29.20 0.76
CA VAL A 169 -15.22 -28.05 0.29
C VAL A 169 -14.52 -27.37 1.47
N ARG A 170 -13.23 -27.16 1.35
CA ARG A 170 -12.44 -26.44 2.36
C ARG A 170 -12.74 -24.95 2.31
N MET A 171 -13.12 -24.37 3.45
CA MET A 171 -13.50 -22.96 3.58
C MET A 171 -12.41 -22.15 4.28
N THR A 172 -12.25 -20.89 3.85
CA THR A 172 -11.39 -19.90 4.53
C THR A 172 -12.03 -19.45 5.86
N LYS A 173 -11.26 -18.72 6.68
CA LYS A 173 -11.80 -18.01 7.85
C LYS A 173 -12.90 -16.99 7.51
N TRP A 174 -12.97 -16.55 6.26
CA TRP A 174 -14.01 -15.66 5.74
C TRP A 174 -15.26 -16.42 5.23
N ARG A 175 -15.30 -17.76 5.37
CA ARG A 175 -16.38 -18.64 4.91
C ARG A 175 -16.51 -18.74 3.38
N PHE A 176 -15.40 -18.54 2.68
CA PHE A 176 -15.32 -18.65 1.22
C PHE A 176 -14.56 -19.90 0.81
N PRO A 177 -14.95 -20.60 -0.27
CA PRO A 177 -14.21 -21.74 -0.80
C PRO A 177 -12.75 -21.37 -1.14
N TYR A 178 -11.79 -22.20 -0.70
CA TYR A 178 -10.42 -22.10 -1.21
C TYR A 178 -10.35 -22.58 -2.65
N VAL A 179 -9.70 -21.80 -3.51
CA VAL A 179 -9.40 -22.19 -4.90
C VAL A 179 -8.32 -23.27 -4.91
N ASN A 180 -8.46 -24.27 -5.80
CA ASN A 180 -7.53 -25.38 -5.91
C ASN A 180 -6.49 -25.17 -7.01
N PHE A 181 -5.26 -24.80 -6.64
CA PHE A 181 -4.15 -24.57 -7.55
C PHE A 181 -3.45 -25.86 -8.03
N GLU A 182 -3.81 -27.03 -7.52
CA GLU A 182 -3.37 -28.31 -8.10
C GLU A 182 -4.10 -28.59 -9.43
N SER A 183 -5.28 -27.98 -9.64
CA SER A 183 -6.03 -28.06 -10.89
C SER A 183 -5.38 -27.21 -11.99
N LYS A 184 -4.91 -27.88 -13.05
CA LYS A 184 -4.35 -27.19 -14.23
C LYS A 184 -5.37 -26.33 -14.94
N ASP A 185 -6.66 -26.74 -14.93
CA ASP A 185 -7.74 -25.98 -15.54
C ASP A 185 -7.95 -24.66 -14.79
N VAL A 186 -7.89 -24.66 -13.44
CA VAL A 186 -7.97 -23.47 -12.61
C VAL A 186 -6.81 -22.53 -12.89
N ARG A 187 -5.58 -23.03 -12.87
CA ARG A 187 -4.38 -22.21 -13.16
C ARG A 187 -4.48 -21.53 -14.52
N LYS A 188 -4.83 -22.33 -15.54
CA LYS A 188 -5.02 -21.79 -16.90
C LYS A 188 -6.11 -20.71 -16.94
N TYR A 189 -7.29 -20.96 -16.35
CA TYR A 189 -8.40 -20.02 -16.34
C TYR A 189 -8.00 -18.69 -15.69
N LEU A 190 -7.32 -18.72 -14.54
CA LEU A 190 -6.90 -17.51 -13.82
C LEU A 190 -5.83 -16.72 -14.58
N ILE A 191 -4.87 -17.41 -15.23
CA ILE A 191 -3.87 -16.76 -16.09
C ILE A 191 -4.52 -16.13 -17.34
N ASP A 192 -5.44 -16.85 -17.98
CA ASP A 192 -6.21 -16.31 -19.12
C ASP A 192 -7.00 -15.07 -18.73
N SER A 193 -7.56 -15.04 -17.51
CA SER A 193 -8.24 -13.86 -16.95
C SER A 193 -7.29 -12.67 -16.79
N MET A 194 -6.08 -12.88 -16.26
CA MET A 194 -5.06 -11.83 -16.19
C MET A 194 -4.75 -11.25 -17.57
N LEU A 195 -4.51 -12.12 -18.57
CA LEU A 195 -4.24 -11.70 -19.95
C LEU A 195 -5.41 -10.90 -20.56
N ARG A 196 -6.65 -11.30 -20.27
CA ARG A 196 -7.85 -10.56 -20.70
C ARG A 196 -7.86 -9.13 -20.13
N TRP A 197 -7.64 -8.97 -18.82
CA TRP A 197 -7.60 -7.64 -18.21
C TRP A 197 -6.44 -6.79 -18.73
N MET A 198 -5.29 -7.39 -18.98
CA MET A 198 -4.17 -6.72 -19.64
C MET A 198 -4.53 -6.23 -21.06
N SER A 199 -5.28 -7.03 -21.83
CA SER A 199 -5.73 -6.63 -23.17
C SER A 199 -6.72 -5.46 -23.16
N LEU A 200 -7.39 -5.22 -22.02
CA LEU A 200 -8.30 -4.10 -21.79
C LEU A 200 -7.60 -2.87 -21.19
N GLY A 201 -6.30 -2.95 -20.89
CA GLY A 201 -5.50 -1.82 -20.44
C GLY A 201 -5.04 -1.90 -18.98
N CYS A 202 -5.11 -3.07 -18.33
CA CYS A 202 -4.50 -3.27 -17.02
C CYS A 202 -2.98 -3.43 -17.17
N ASP A 203 -2.19 -2.63 -16.42
CA ASP A 203 -0.72 -2.62 -16.46
C ASP A 203 -0.09 -3.46 -15.35
N GLY A 204 -0.86 -3.83 -14.32
CA GLY A 204 -0.33 -4.56 -13.17
C GLY A 204 -1.43 -5.02 -12.23
N PHE A 205 -1.03 -5.79 -11.22
CA PHE A 205 -1.95 -6.43 -10.30
C PHE A 205 -1.51 -6.27 -8.84
N ARG A 206 -2.46 -6.04 -7.95
CA ARG A 206 -2.32 -6.28 -6.51
C ARG A 206 -3.01 -7.61 -6.20
N CYS A 207 -2.31 -8.50 -5.53
CA CYS A 207 -2.81 -9.84 -5.25
C CYS A 207 -3.24 -9.95 -3.79
N ASP A 208 -4.55 -10.11 -3.62
CA ASP A 208 -5.22 -10.28 -2.31
C ASP A 208 -4.66 -11.50 -1.60
N THR A 209 -4.19 -11.31 -0.36
CA THR A 209 -3.58 -12.36 0.46
C THR A 209 -2.63 -13.27 -0.32
N GLY A 210 -1.78 -12.68 -1.18
CA GLY A 210 -0.97 -13.40 -2.16
C GLY A 210 -0.01 -14.44 -1.58
N ASP A 211 0.38 -14.32 -0.30
CA ASP A 211 1.17 -15.35 0.42
C ASP A 211 0.41 -16.67 0.62
N GLN A 212 -0.92 -16.69 0.47
CA GLN A 212 -1.75 -17.91 0.60
C GLN A 212 -2.01 -18.61 -0.74
N VAL A 213 -1.64 -17.99 -1.85
CA VAL A 213 -1.64 -18.60 -3.18
C VAL A 213 -0.26 -19.21 -3.44
N PRO A 214 -0.15 -20.42 -4.01
CA PRO A 214 1.14 -21.05 -4.25
C PRO A 214 2.09 -20.18 -5.07
N LEU A 215 3.35 -20.05 -4.63
CA LEU A 215 4.35 -19.18 -5.28
C LEU A 215 4.63 -19.61 -6.71
N ASP A 216 4.67 -20.90 -6.98
CA ASP A 216 4.90 -21.45 -8.32
C ASP A 216 3.79 -21.07 -9.32
N PHE A 217 2.54 -20.89 -8.82
CA PHE A 217 1.47 -20.31 -9.66
C PHE A 217 1.78 -18.86 -10.02
N TRP A 218 2.22 -18.04 -9.05
CA TRP A 218 2.55 -16.65 -9.34
C TRP A 218 3.74 -16.53 -10.29
N GLU A 219 4.76 -17.38 -10.15
CA GLU A 219 5.92 -17.43 -11.06
C GLU A 219 5.50 -17.83 -12.49
N GLU A 220 4.61 -18.82 -12.62
CA GLU A 220 4.03 -19.21 -13.92
C GLU A 220 3.22 -18.06 -14.54
N ALA A 221 2.31 -17.45 -13.76
CA ALA A 221 1.44 -16.37 -14.21
C ALA A 221 2.25 -15.14 -14.66
N VAL A 222 3.25 -14.73 -13.87
CA VAL A 222 4.13 -13.61 -14.20
C VAL A 222 4.91 -13.88 -15.48
N LYS A 223 5.48 -15.06 -15.64
CA LYS A 223 6.21 -15.44 -16.87
C LYS A 223 5.34 -15.32 -18.11
N VAL A 224 4.10 -15.78 -18.04
CA VAL A 224 3.15 -15.69 -19.16
C VAL A 224 2.75 -14.24 -19.42
N CYS A 225 2.36 -13.49 -18.38
CA CYS A 225 1.93 -12.11 -18.53
C CYS A 225 3.06 -11.19 -19.01
N GLN A 226 4.30 -11.38 -18.55
CA GLN A 226 5.45 -10.61 -19.01
C GLN A 226 5.84 -10.88 -20.45
N SER A 227 5.49 -12.03 -21.01
CA SER A 227 5.68 -12.27 -22.46
C SER A 227 4.82 -11.35 -23.33
N VAL A 228 3.73 -10.82 -22.77
CA VAL A 228 2.81 -9.86 -23.41
C VAL A 228 3.13 -8.42 -23.02
N ASN A 229 3.41 -8.17 -21.74
CA ASN A 229 3.81 -6.85 -21.23
C ASN A 229 5.02 -6.98 -20.31
N PRO A 230 6.25 -6.74 -20.80
CA PRO A 230 7.46 -6.76 -19.97
C PRO A 230 7.45 -5.76 -18.80
N GLY A 231 6.62 -4.71 -18.89
CA GLY A 231 6.43 -3.69 -17.85
C GLY A 231 5.40 -4.05 -16.79
N LEU A 232 4.89 -5.30 -16.75
CA LEU A 232 3.95 -5.77 -15.75
C LEU A 232 4.49 -5.55 -14.33
N VAL A 233 3.66 -5.01 -13.45
CA VAL A 233 3.92 -4.88 -12.01
C VAL A 233 3.02 -5.79 -11.21
N MET A 234 3.59 -6.44 -10.19
CA MET A 234 2.88 -7.29 -9.24
C MET A 234 3.11 -6.81 -7.81
N ILE A 235 2.05 -6.55 -7.07
CA ILE A 235 2.09 -6.14 -5.66
C ILE A 235 1.44 -7.23 -4.80
N ASN A 236 2.18 -7.76 -3.82
CA ASN A 236 1.68 -8.78 -2.91
C ASN A 236 1.04 -8.13 -1.66
N GLU A 237 -0.23 -8.44 -1.38
CA GLU A 237 -0.77 -8.21 -0.04
C GLU A 237 -0.30 -9.30 0.92
N GLY A 238 0.99 -9.43 1.06
CA GLY A 238 1.66 -10.36 1.94
C GLY A 238 2.94 -9.74 2.45
N VAL A 239 3.68 -10.50 3.24
CA VAL A 239 4.94 -10.06 3.84
C VAL A 239 6.12 -10.99 3.51
N SER A 240 5.88 -12.06 2.75
CA SER A 240 6.89 -13.03 2.35
C SER A 240 8.00 -12.36 1.56
N LEU A 241 9.25 -12.71 1.90
CA LEU A 241 10.43 -12.33 1.10
C LEU A 241 10.61 -13.21 -0.13
N GLU A 242 10.19 -14.47 -0.02
CA GLU A 242 10.33 -15.45 -1.09
C GLU A 242 9.60 -15.00 -2.36
N CYS A 243 8.42 -14.40 -2.21
CA CYS A 243 7.63 -13.91 -3.34
C CYS A 243 8.31 -12.79 -4.15
N LEU A 244 9.24 -12.04 -3.54
CA LEU A 244 9.96 -10.96 -4.21
C LEU A 244 11.05 -11.45 -5.17
N LYS A 245 11.41 -12.74 -5.16
CA LYS A 245 12.47 -13.27 -6.04
C LYS A 245 12.06 -13.23 -7.50
N ASN A 246 10.91 -13.81 -7.84
CA ASN A 246 10.53 -14.01 -9.24
C ASN A 246 9.11 -13.53 -9.57
N ALA A 247 8.26 -13.27 -8.55
CA ALA A 247 6.84 -13.05 -8.77
C ALA A 247 6.40 -11.59 -8.52
N PHE A 248 6.90 -10.92 -7.49
CA PHE A 248 6.38 -9.62 -7.08
C PHE A 248 7.45 -8.53 -7.03
N ASP A 249 7.06 -7.30 -7.33
CA ASP A 249 7.88 -6.09 -7.28
C ASP A 249 7.80 -5.40 -5.91
N ALA A 250 6.67 -5.57 -5.23
CA ALA A 250 6.42 -4.98 -3.94
C ALA A 250 5.61 -5.91 -3.01
N ARG A 251 5.79 -5.73 -1.71
CA ARG A 251 5.01 -6.37 -0.65
C ARG A 251 4.48 -5.35 0.34
N TYR A 252 3.34 -5.64 0.98
CA TYR A 252 2.71 -4.73 1.93
C TYR A 252 3.56 -4.51 3.19
N ASP A 253 3.71 -3.24 3.59
CA ASP A 253 4.32 -2.88 4.87
C ASP A 253 3.24 -2.51 5.90
N TRP A 254 2.60 -3.50 6.47
CA TRP A 254 1.62 -3.31 7.54
C TRP A 254 2.22 -2.63 8.78
N ARG A 255 3.53 -2.74 9.00
CA ARG A 255 4.22 -2.15 10.15
C ARG A 255 4.24 -0.63 10.06
N TRP A 256 4.44 -0.10 8.84
CA TRP A 256 4.31 1.33 8.61
C TRP A 256 2.89 1.81 8.89
N GLY A 257 1.87 1.09 8.48
CA GLY A 257 0.47 1.36 8.79
C GLY A 257 0.17 1.42 10.31
N TRP A 258 1.00 0.80 11.16
CA TRP A 258 0.85 0.88 12.62
C TRP A 258 1.20 2.25 13.20
N ILE A 259 1.91 3.12 12.49
CA ILE A 259 2.11 4.53 12.88
C ILE A 259 0.76 5.22 13.09
N ARG A 260 -0.22 4.89 12.27
CA ARG A 260 -1.60 5.33 12.46
C ARG A 260 -2.13 4.93 13.85
N GLY A 261 -1.81 3.75 14.35
CA GLY A 261 -2.18 3.29 15.69
C GLY A 261 -1.54 4.10 16.81
N PHE A 262 -0.36 4.67 16.59
CA PHE A 262 0.24 5.64 17.50
C PHE A 262 -0.49 6.98 17.44
N LEU A 263 -0.82 7.46 16.25
CA LEU A 263 -1.53 8.72 16.05
C LEU A 263 -2.97 8.66 16.56
N VAL A 264 -3.64 7.51 16.51
CA VAL A 264 -5.06 7.31 16.88
C VAL A 264 -5.19 6.32 18.04
N PRO A 265 -4.88 6.72 19.28
CA PRO A 265 -4.86 5.82 20.44
C PRO A 265 -6.17 5.05 20.67
N ALA A 266 -7.31 5.73 20.50
CA ALA A 266 -8.63 5.16 20.76
C ALA A 266 -9.08 4.11 19.72
N SER A 267 -8.44 4.04 18.56
CA SER A 267 -8.86 3.14 17.46
C SER A 267 -8.14 1.80 17.44
N VAL A 268 -7.11 1.62 18.26
CA VAL A 268 -6.25 0.44 18.23
C VAL A 268 -6.22 -0.23 19.61
N LYS A 269 -6.73 -1.46 19.67
CA LYS A 269 -6.69 -2.27 20.90
C LYS A 269 -5.27 -2.60 21.37
N ASP A 270 -4.28 -2.51 20.50
CA ASP A 270 -2.87 -2.86 20.75
C ASP A 270 -2.00 -1.61 20.54
N HIS A 271 -2.03 -0.72 21.53
CA HIS A 271 -1.33 0.56 21.50
C HIS A 271 0.17 0.36 21.71
N LYS A 272 0.92 0.29 20.63
CA LYS A 272 2.38 0.16 20.69
C LYS A 272 3.00 1.55 20.69
N PRO A 273 3.93 1.84 21.60
CA PRO A 273 4.68 3.10 21.57
C PRO A 273 5.46 3.21 20.25
N LEU A 274 5.61 4.42 19.77
CA LEU A 274 6.28 4.71 18.49
C LEU A 274 7.65 4.02 18.33
N PRO A 275 8.54 3.98 19.33
CA PRO A 275 9.82 3.28 19.21
C PRO A 275 9.68 1.79 18.84
N ARG A 276 8.69 1.10 19.43
CA ARG A 276 8.43 -0.31 19.13
C ARG A 276 7.89 -0.53 17.72
N ILE A 277 7.10 0.41 17.22
CA ILE A 277 6.64 0.39 15.84
C ILE A 277 7.83 0.58 14.90
N MET A 278 8.67 1.58 15.18
CA MET A 278 9.83 1.91 14.36
C MET A 278 10.89 0.82 14.37
N GLU A 279 11.07 0.11 15.48
CA GLU A 279 11.91 -1.10 15.53
C GLU A 279 11.46 -2.11 14.47
N LYS A 280 10.14 -2.41 14.39
CA LYS A 280 9.59 -3.35 13.42
C LYS A 280 9.67 -2.83 11.98
N VAL A 281 9.56 -1.52 11.77
CA VAL A 281 9.77 -0.89 10.47
C VAL A 281 11.22 -1.06 10.02
N ARG A 282 12.21 -0.82 10.91
CA ARG A 282 13.63 -1.00 10.60
C ARG A 282 13.98 -2.45 10.26
N GLU A 283 13.49 -3.41 11.05
CA GLU A 283 13.66 -4.84 10.76
C GLU A 283 13.12 -5.20 9.37
N TYR A 284 11.98 -4.65 9.01
CA TYR A 284 11.35 -4.89 7.71
C TYR A 284 12.13 -4.25 6.57
N ASP A 285 12.57 -2.99 6.73
CA ASP A 285 13.39 -2.29 5.75
C ASP A 285 14.74 -3.01 5.52
N ALA A 286 15.37 -3.48 6.59
CA ALA A 286 16.65 -4.20 6.52
C ALA A 286 16.54 -5.54 5.76
N THR A 287 15.36 -6.16 5.75
CA THR A 287 15.13 -7.42 5.02
C THR A 287 14.61 -7.21 3.60
N THR A 288 14.17 -6.01 3.24
CA THR A 288 13.65 -5.75 1.89
C THR A 288 14.81 -5.52 0.92
N PRO A 289 14.95 -6.32 -0.15
CA PRO A 289 16.00 -6.16 -1.15
C PRO A 289 16.05 -4.76 -1.76
N SER A 290 17.21 -4.36 -2.28
CA SER A 290 17.43 -3.01 -2.81
C SER A 290 16.58 -2.67 -4.04
N ASP A 291 16.22 -3.68 -4.81
CA ASP A 291 15.47 -3.65 -6.05
C ASP A 291 13.98 -4.03 -5.89
N ALA A 292 13.52 -4.26 -4.66
CA ALA A 292 12.11 -4.45 -4.31
C ALA A 292 11.57 -3.29 -3.46
N TYR A 293 10.25 -3.18 -3.39
CA TYR A 293 9.58 -2.08 -2.69
C TYR A 293 8.71 -2.57 -1.54
N SER A 294 8.75 -1.81 -0.44
CA SER A 294 7.72 -1.83 0.58
C SER A 294 6.52 -1.00 0.09
N PHE A 295 5.33 -1.58 0.03
CA PHE A 295 4.10 -0.86 -0.29
C PHE A 295 3.57 -0.21 0.98
N VAL A 296 3.71 1.12 1.07
CA VAL A 296 3.56 1.88 2.32
C VAL A 296 2.31 2.76 2.30
N PHE A 297 1.52 2.71 3.37
CA PHE A 297 0.24 3.41 3.47
C PHE A 297 -0.08 3.81 4.91
N LEU A 298 -0.94 4.80 5.07
CA LEU A 298 -1.54 5.17 6.35
C LEU A 298 -2.98 4.67 6.44
N ASP A 299 -3.71 4.76 5.34
CA ASP A 299 -5.05 4.21 5.14
C ASP A 299 -5.10 3.33 3.89
N ASN A 300 -5.98 2.35 3.88
CA ASN A 300 -6.42 1.57 2.75
C ASN A 300 -7.87 1.10 2.99
N HIS A 301 -8.46 0.37 2.06
CA HIS A 301 -9.83 -0.11 2.17
C HIS A 301 -10.09 -1.01 3.38
N ASP A 302 -9.08 -1.70 3.93
CA ASP A 302 -9.21 -2.53 5.12
C ASP A 302 -9.16 -1.74 6.42
N ILE A 303 -8.32 -0.70 6.46
CA ILE A 303 -8.12 0.11 7.64
C ILE A 303 -9.21 1.17 7.76
N ALA A 304 -9.53 1.87 6.67
CA ALA A 304 -10.33 3.08 6.70
C ALA A 304 -11.85 2.83 6.57
N ALA A 305 -12.28 1.58 6.37
CA ALA A 305 -13.69 1.25 6.13
C ALA A 305 -14.41 0.68 7.37
N ASP A 306 -15.74 0.73 7.34
CA ASP A 306 -16.70 0.07 8.22
C ASP A 306 -16.72 0.52 9.70
N SER A 307 -15.93 1.51 10.10
CA SER A 307 -15.95 2.04 11.47
C SER A 307 -15.71 3.56 11.49
N GLU A 308 -16.44 4.26 12.33
CA GLU A 308 -16.30 5.72 12.50
C GLU A 308 -14.91 6.14 12.98
N SER A 309 -14.21 5.28 13.69
CA SER A 309 -12.87 5.53 14.23
C SER A 309 -11.75 5.08 13.31
N ASN A 310 -12.05 4.53 12.13
CA ASN A 310 -11.02 3.89 11.31
C ASN A 310 -10.39 4.81 10.27
N ARG A 311 -11.10 5.82 9.77
CA ARG A 311 -10.51 6.75 8.81
C ARG A 311 -9.66 7.80 9.54
N MET A 312 -8.41 7.97 9.13
CA MET A 312 -7.44 8.85 9.81
C MET A 312 -7.95 10.29 9.88
N ASP A 313 -8.35 10.87 8.77
CA ASP A 313 -8.81 12.26 8.69
C ASP A 313 -10.16 12.53 9.36
N ARG A 314 -10.82 11.50 9.91
CA ARG A 314 -12.03 11.61 10.71
C ARG A 314 -11.73 11.78 12.21
N VAL A 315 -10.63 11.21 12.66
CA VAL A 315 -10.31 11.07 14.09
C VAL A 315 -9.09 11.85 14.52
N LEU A 316 -8.31 12.35 13.56
CA LEU A 316 -7.12 13.16 13.80
C LEU A 316 -7.26 14.55 13.18
N PRO A 317 -6.55 15.56 13.74
CA PRO A 317 -6.32 16.82 13.03
C PRO A 317 -5.66 16.56 11.67
N VAL A 318 -5.99 17.35 10.66
CA VAL A 318 -5.42 17.22 9.31
C VAL A 318 -3.89 17.36 9.33
N GLU A 319 -3.35 18.16 10.25
CA GLU A 319 -1.92 18.35 10.45
C GLU A 319 -1.19 17.06 10.84
N ALA A 320 -1.81 16.22 11.67
CA ALA A 320 -1.26 14.91 12.06
C ALA A 320 -1.08 14.01 10.82
N GLY A 321 -2.10 13.95 9.97
CA GLY A 321 -2.03 13.26 8.69
C GLY A 321 -0.98 13.85 7.75
N ASN A 322 -0.86 15.19 7.70
CA ASN A 322 0.16 15.87 6.89
C ASN A 322 1.58 15.48 7.31
N ALA A 323 1.90 15.51 8.60
CA ALA A 323 3.20 15.09 9.12
C ALA A 323 3.52 13.64 8.79
N ALA A 324 2.54 12.73 8.95
CA ALA A 324 2.70 11.33 8.62
C ALA A 324 2.86 11.08 7.11
N PHE A 325 2.18 11.83 6.23
CA PHE A 325 2.34 11.72 4.78
C PHE A 325 3.73 12.19 4.31
N VAL A 326 4.33 13.21 4.93
CA VAL A 326 5.71 13.62 4.61
C VAL A 326 6.66 12.44 4.78
N LEU A 327 6.59 11.74 5.90
CA LEU A 327 7.40 10.55 6.14
C LEU A 327 7.05 9.40 5.17
N THR A 328 5.76 9.15 4.93
CA THR A 328 5.28 8.06 4.06
C THR A 328 5.76 8.22 2.62
N PHE A 329 5.71 9.45 2.09
CA PHE A 329 6.09 9.71 0.70
C PHE A 329 7.60 9.70 0.49
N LEU A 330 8.37 10.18 1.47
CA LEU A 330 9.80 10.42 1.27
C LEU A 330 10.71 9.31 1.80
N ARG A 331 10.17 8.38 2.63
CA ARG A 331 10.91 7.16 2.95
C ARG A 331 11.06 6.25 1.73
N ARG A 332 11.99 5.27 1.83
CA ARG A 332 12.09 4.21 0.84
C ARG A 332 10.80 3.38 0.81
N GLY A 333 10.20 3.24 -0.36
CA GLY A 333 8.96 2.50 -0.55
C GLY A 333 8.08 3.11 -1.64
N LEU A 334 6.97 2.44 -1.89
CA LEU A 334 5.93 2.83 -2.85
C LEU A 334 4.72 3.34 -2.08
N PRO A 335 4.48 4.66 -2.00
CA PRO A 335 3.40 5.22 -1.20
C PRO A 335 2.05 4.99 -1.85
N LEU A 336 1.06 4.63 -1.01
CA LEU A 336 -0.34 4.49 -1.38
C LEU A 336 -1.18 5.60 -0.74
N LEU A 337 -2.02 6.24 -1.53
CA LEU A 337 -3.15 7.05 -1.10
C LEU A 337 -4.43 6.21 -1.23
N PHE A 338 -5.29 6.27 -0.23
CA PHE A 338 -6.65 5.74 -0.30
C PHE A 338 -7.62 6.84 -0.75
N ASN A 339 -8.66 6.50 -1.52
CA ASN A 339 -9.57 7.49 -2.11
C ASN A 339 -10.05 8.55 -1.11
N GLY A 340 -9.81 9.83 -1.45
CA GLY A 340 -10.11 11.00 -0.64
C GLY A 340 -9.01 11.43 0.33
N ASN A 341 -7.88 10.70 0.47
CA ASN A 341 -6.77 11.13 1.32
C ASN A 341 -6.20 12.47 0.87
N GLU A 342 -6.19 12.73 -0.46
CA GLU A 342 -5.62 13.94 -1.06
C GLU A 342 -6.39 15.23 -0.74
N ILE A 343 -7.62 15.08 -0.30
CA ILE A 343 -8.48 16.20 0.12
C ILE A 343 -8.84 16.15 1.61
N ALA A 344 -8.13 15.31 2.38
CA ALA A 344 -8.41 15.05 3.79
C ALA A 344 -9.88 14.67 4.03
N ASP A 345 -10.44 13.80 3.16
CA ASP A 345 -11.82 13.34 3.30
C ASP A 345 -12.00 12.56 4.61
N ASN A 346 -13.05 12.90 5.34
CA ASN A 346 -13.40 12.29 6.61
C ASN A 346 -14.72 11.51 6.57
N SER A 347 -15.21 11.17 5.38
CA SER A 347 -16.44 10.43 5.19
C SER A 347 -16.31 9.00 5.69
N LEU A 348 -17.34 8.49 6.34
CA LEU A 348 -17.44 7.07 6.66
C LEU A 348 -17.67 6.28 5.38
N SER A 349 -16.83 5.31 5.09
CA SER A 349 -16.97 4.46 3.90
C SER A 349 -17.17 3.00 4.29
N SER A 350 -17.95 2.27 3.48
CA SER A 350 -18.07 0.82 3.54
C SER A 350 -18.27 0.26 2.13
N PHE A 351 -17.64 -0.84 1.82
CA PHE A 351 -17.86 -1.50 0.54
C PHE A 351 -18.97 -2.57 0.55
N PHE A 352 -19.68 -2.74 1.68
CA PHE A 352 -20.78 -3.72 1.80
C PHE A 352 -22.18 -3.13 1.54
N GLY A 353 -22.39 -1.85 1.82
CA GLY A 353 -23.70 -1.24 1.79
C GLY A 353 -24.15 -0.70 0.44
N PRO A 354 -25.45 -0.69 0.14
CA PRO A 354 -26.01 0.11 -0.94
C PRO A 354 -25.95 1.60 -0.60
N VAL A 355 -25.96 2.48 -1.61
CA VAL A 355 -25.93 3.93 -1.44
C VAL A 355 -27.20 4.46 -0.77
N GLU A 356 -28.33 3.75 -0.89
CA GLU A 356 -29.67 4.27 -0.68
C GLU A 356 -30.27 4.07 0.71
N ASN A 357 -29.55 3.44 1.65
CA ASN A 357 -30.10 3.23 2.99
C ASN A 357 -29.70 4.36 3.93
N GLU A 358 -30.58 5.34 4.13
CA GLU A 358 -30.34 6.61 4.83
C GLU A 358 -29.83 6.47 6.27
N LYS A 359 -30.17 5.39 6.99
CA LYS A 359 -29.73 5.21 8.40
C LYS A 359 -28.32 4.64 8.55
N ARG A 360 -27.82 3.93 7.50
CA ARG A 360 -26.49 3.32 7.45
C ARG A 360 -25.87 3.47 6.07
N ALA A 361 -26.19 4.58 5.38
CA ALA A 361 -25.68 4.82 4.05
C ALA A 361 -24.17 4.77 4.05
N ARG A 362 -23.61 3.96 3.17
CA ARG A 362 -22.24 4.14 2.76
C ARG A 362 -22.08 5.58 2.29
N LYS A 363 -21.13 6.29 2.87
CA LYS A 363 -20.78 7.61 2.37
C LYS A 363 -19.70 7.46 1.32
N THR A 364 -19.86 8.18 0.24
CA THR A 364 -18.83 8.35 -0.78
C THR A 364 -17.87 9.46 -0.32
N VAL A 365 -16.74 9.60 -1.01
CA VAL A 365 -15.83 10.72 -0.82
C VAL A 365 -16.61 12.04 -0.94
N ASP A 366 -16.44 12.93 0.04
CA ASP A 366 -16.96 14.29 -0.02
C ASP A 366 -16.03 15.19 -0.82
N TRP A 367 -16.21 15.19 -2.13
CA TRP A 367 -15.38 15.96 -3.08
C TRP A 367 -15.43 17.48 -2.85
N ALA A 368 -16.47 18.01 -2.14
CA ALA A 368 -16.52 19.41 -1.78
C ALA A 368 -15.37 19.83 -0.86
N ARG A 369 -14.76 18.89 -0.14
CA ARG A 369 -13.58 19.14 0.69
C ARG A 369 -12.37 19.63 -0.11
N ALA A 370 -12.28 19.31 -1.39
CA ALA A 370 -11.25 19.85 -2.28
C ALA A 370 -11.25 21.38 -2.35
N LEU A 371 -12.39 22.02 -2.07
CA LEU A 371 -12.56 23.46 -2.04
C LEU A 371 -12.37 24.08 -0.64
N GLN A 372 -12.29 23.24 0.40
CA GLN A 372 -12.10 23.70 1.79
C GLN A 372 -10.60 23.91 2.10
N PRO A 373 -10.26 24.79 3.06
CA PRO A 373 -8.86 25.10 3.38
C PRO A 373 -8.00 23.87 3.69
N ASP A 374 -8.50 22.92 4.48
CA ASP A 374 -7.80 21.69 4.85
C ASP A 374 -7.53 20.78 3.65
N GLY A 375 -8.55 20.58 2.80
CA GLY A 375 -8.41 19.79 1.58
C GLY A 375 -7.43 20.40 0.60
N GLN A 376 -7.50 21.72 0.41
CA GLN A 376 -6.54 22.45 -0.42
C GLN A 376 -5.11 22.38 0.13
N LYS A 377 -4.96 22.50 1.44
CA LYS A 377 -3.65 22.39 2.12
C LYS A 377 -3.06 20.98 1.90
N ARG A 378 -3.85 19.93 2.13
CA ARG A 378 -3.44 18.55 1.91
C ARG A 378 -3.06 18.30 0.45
N LEU A 379 -3.90 18.74 -0.49
CA LEU A 379 -3.65 18.56 -1.92
C LEU A 379 -2.35 19.24 -2.37
N ARG A 380 -2.08 20.48 -1.87
CA ARG A 380 -0.80 21.16 -2.14
C ARG A 380 0.39 20.40 -1.57
N LEU A 381 0.25 19.89 -0.33
CA LEU A 381 1.32 19.10 0.30
C LEU A 381 1.65 17.86 -0.53
N LEU A 382 0.63 17.05 -0.89
CA LEU A 382 0.86 15.81 -1.64
C LEU A 382 1.42 16.06 -3.04
N ARG A 383 1.00 17.13 -3.73
CA ARG A 383 1.63 17.58 -4.99
C ARG A 383 3.12 17.88 -4.82
N ASN A 384 3.49 18.59 -3.76
CA ASN A 384 4.89 18.91 -3.48
C ASN A 384 5.70 17.63 -3.14
N LEU A 385 5.13 16.71 -2.35
CA LEU A 385 5.77 15.45 -2.02
C LEU A 385 5.97 14.55 -3.26
N ALA A 386 4.95 14.45 -4.12
CA ALA A 386 5.05 13.74 -5.38
C ALA A 386 6.11 14.37 -6.30
N LYS A 387 6.13 15.72 -6.41
CA LYS A 387 7.14 16.45 -7.16
C LYS A 387 8.56 16.14 -6.66
N LEU A 388 8.80 16.17 -5.35
CA LEU A 388 10.11 15.81 -4.78
C LEU A 388 10.51 14.38 -5.15
N ARG A 389 9.58 13.42 -5.12
CA ARG A 389 9.84 12.04 -5.54
C ARG A 389 10.22 11.91 -7.02
N HIS A 390 9.53 12.66 -7.90
CA HIS A 390 9.75 12.60 -9.34
C HIS A 390 11.05 13.31 -9.75
N GLU A 391 11.34 14.47 -9.16
CA GLU A 391 12.46 15.32 -9.57
C GLU A 391 13.78 14.99 -8.86
N MET A 392 13.73 14.34 -7.69
CA MET A 392 14.91 14.02 -6.90
C MET A 392 15.18 12.52 -6.83
N PRO A 393 16.11 11.98 -7.63
CA PRO A 393 16.44 10.55 -7.67
C PRO A 393 16.83 9.94 -6.31
N VAL A 394 17.27 10.76 -5.36
CA VAL A 394 17.56 10.33 -3.99
C VAL A 394 16.36 9.68 -3.30
N PHE A 395 15.12 10.09 -3.63
CA PHE A 395 13.90 9.49 -3.07
C PHE A 395 13.49 8.20 -3.77
N SER A 396 13.77 8.05 -5.05
CA SER A 396 13.42 6.85 -5.83
C SER A 396 14.47 5.74 -5.73
N ALA A 397 15.77 6.09 -5.73
CA ALA A 397 16.89 5.14 -5.81
C ALA A 397 17.91 5.26 -4.68
N GLY A 398 17.85 6.31 -3.85
CA GLY A 398 18.82 6.53 -2.76
C GLY A 398 18.69 5.53 -1.61
N THR A 399 19.75 5.35 -0.86
CA THR A 399 19.74 4.64 0.41
C THR A 399 18.95 5.39 1.47
N GLN A 400 18.59 4.73 2.57
CA GLN A 400 17.89 5.34 3.71
C GLN A 400 18.60 4.95 5.01
N LYS A 401 18.79 5.95 5.88
CA LYS A 401 19.28 5.74 7.23
C LYS A 401 18.35 6.45 8.22
N TRP A 402 17.86 5.71 9.21
CA TRP A 402 17.05 6.26 10.29
C TRP A 402 17.94 7.01 11.28
N LEU A 403 17.59 8.24 11.64
CA LEU A 403 18.34 9.12 12.56
C LEU A 403 17.63 9.29 13.91
N ASN A 404 16.29 9.27 13.91
CA ASN A 404 15.45 9.27 15.09
C ASN A 404 14.23 8.43 14.83
N ASP A 405 13.87 7.57 15.75
CA ASP A 405 12.79 6.60 15.69
C ASP A 405 11.73 6.80 16.77
N GLY A 406 11.65 8.01 17.32
CA GLY A 406 10.65 8.39 18.30
C GLY A 406 10.98 8.00 19.75
N GLU A 407 12.20 7.48 20.03
CA GLU A 407 12.59 7.06 21.38
C GLU A 407 12.43 8.17 22.44
N THR A 408 12.69 9.41 22.06
CA THR A 408 12.78 10.50 23.01
C THR A 408 11.68 11.54 22.93
N CYS A 409 10.96 11.65 21.80
CA CYS A 409 10.13 12.84 21.59
C CYS A 409 8.96 12.68 20.62
N GLY A 410 8.60 11.46 20.23
CA GLY A 410 7.54 11.25 19.22
C GLY A 410 7.89 11.75 17.80
N CYS A 411 9.15 12.13 17.57
CA CYS A 411 9.64 12.53 16.25
C CYS A 411 10.25 11.35 15.50
N VAL A 412 10.06 11.34 14.19
CA VAL A 412 10.73 10.41 13.28
C VAL A 412 11.59 11.19 12.31
N ALA A 413 12.84 10.75 12.14
CA ALA A 413 13.77 11.37 11.19
C ALA A 413 14.60 10.32 10.47
N PHE A 414 14.85 10.56 9.19
CA PHE A 414 15.75 9.76 8.37
C PHE A 414 16.47 10.63 7.34
N VAL A 415 17.60 10.15 6.85
CA VAL A 415 18.31 10.73 5.71
C VAL A 415 18.21 9.80 4.51
N ARG A 416 17.96 10.37 3.34
CA ARG A 416 18.08 9.70 2.04
C ARG A 416 19.38 10.16 1.39
N GLN A 417 20.14 9.23 0.79
CA GLN A 417 21.48 9.53 0.24
C GLN A 417 21.67 8.89 -1.12
N MET A 418 22.22 9.66 -2.07
CA MET A 418 22.57 9.19 -3.40
C MET A 418 23.60 10.12 -4.06
N GLY A 419 24.71 9.56 -4.55
CA GLY A 419 25.68 10.30 -5.37
C GLY A 419 26.26 11.54 -4.67
N GLY A 420 26.51 11.48 -3.36
CA GLY A 420 27.02 12.61 -2.57
C GLY A 420 25.96 13.63 -2.14
N LYS A 421 24.70 13.44 -2.55
CA LYS A 421 23.57 14.25 -2.05
C LYS A 421 22.92 13.57 -0.86
N SER A 422 22.57 14.35 0.15
CA SER A 422 21.82 13.91 1.32
C SER A 422 20.57 14.76 1.49
N VAL A 423 19.44 14.12 1.80
CA VAL A 423 18.19 14.83 2.12
C VAL A 423 17.67 14.32 3.46
N LEU A 424 17.61 15.23 4.43
CA LEU A 424 17.05 14.98 5.76
C LEU A 424 15.55 15.22 5.73
N VAL A 425 14.79 14.23 6.20
CA VAL A 425 13.36 14.30 6.40
C VAL A 425 13.05 14.06 7.86
N ALA A 426 12.28 14.93 8.48
CA ALA A 426 11.88 14.78 9.86
C ALA A 426 10.48 15.33 10.12
N ALA A 427 9.74 14.65 11.01
CA ALA A 427 8.40 15.07 11.43
C ALA A 427 8.14 14.74 12.90
N ASN A 428 7.43 15.63 13.56
CA ASN A 428 6.83 15.45 14.87
C ASN A 428 5.45 14.78 14.71
N LEU A 429 5.27 13.61 15.28
CA LEU A 429 4.02 12.85 15.25
C LEU A 429 3.18 13.07 16.52
N THR A 430 3.36 14.20 17.20
CA THR A 430 2.61 14.59 18.42
C THR A 430 1.98 15.98 18.30
N GLY A 431 0.96 16.23 19.10
CA GLY A 431 0.31 17.53 19.23
C GLY A 431 1.03 18.52 20.15
N GLU A 432 2.27 18.21 20.56
CA GLU A 432 3.07 19.02 21.48
C GLU A 432 4.28 19.60 20.76
N GLU A 433 4.80 20.72 21.27
CA GLU A 433 6.11 21.22 20.85
C GLU A 433 7.21 20.28 21.33
N THR A 434 8.18 20.03 20.46
CA THR A 434 9.27 19.11 20.79
C THR A 434 10.55 19.45 20.05
N SER A 435 11.67 18.91 20.54
CA SER A 435 12.96 19.04 19.89
C SER A 435 13.85 17.84 20.17
N PHE A 436 14.75 17.55 19.26
CA PHE A 436 15.83 16.60 19.46
C PHE A 436 17.08 17.06 18.71
N ARG A 437 18.24 16.58 19.11
CA ARG A 437 19.49 16.84 18.41
C ARG A 437 19.87 15.62 17.57
N LEU A 438 20.25 15.85 16.32
CA LEU A 438 20.81 14.81 15.46
C LEU A 438 22.09 14.24 16.09
N LYS A 439 22.21 12.92 16.09
CA LYS A 439 23.43 12.23 16.54
C LYS A 439 24.56 12.31 15.51
N GLU A 440 24.23 12.66 14.29
CA GLU A 440 25.15 12.79 13.15
C GLU A 440 25.17 14.21 12.66
N ASN A 441 26.32 14.62 12.16
CA ASN A 441 26.45 15.95 11.57
C ASN A 441 25.74 16.00 10.24
N PHE A 442 24.66 16.79 10.17
CA PHE A 442 23.98 17.16 8.93
C PHE A 442 24.05 18.68 8.78
N ARG A 443 24.58 19.14 7.66
CA ARG A 443 24.64 20.57 7.33
C ARG A 443 23.72 20.87 6.17
N SER A 444 22.68 21.66 6.42
CA SER A 444 21.74 22.08 5.38
C SER A 444 22.43 23.00 4.34
N LYS A 445 22.04 22.81 3.06
CA LYS A 445 22.47 23.64 1.94
C LYS A 445 21.37 24.64 1.56
N GLY A 446 21.10 25.61 2.41
CA GLY A 446 20.10 26.63 2.13
C GLY A 446 18.76 26.43 2.84
N SER A 447 17.68 26.94 2.24
CA SER A 447 16.34 26.86 2.80
C SER A 447 15.74 25.44 2.69
N ALA A 448 14.76 25.16 3.53
CA ALA A 448 14.02 23.89 3.45
C ALA A 448 13.36 23.72 2.07
N LEU A 449 13.41 22.50 1.52
CA LEU A 449 12.64 22.11 0.34
C LEU A 449 11.15 22.09 0.65
N LEU A 450 10.83 21.73 1.90
CA LEU A 450 9.48 21.73 2.45
C LEU A 450 9.58 21.89 3.98
N ALA A 451 8.78 22.77 4.58
CA ALA A 451 8.69 22.86 6.03
C ALA A 451 7.36 23.46 6.47
N GLU A 452 6.87 22.97 7.59
CA GLU A 452 5.77 23.57 8.33
C GLU A 452 6.02 23.36 9.84
N LYS A 453 6.07 24.43 10.63
CA LYS A 453 6.31 24.39 12.08
C LYS A 453 7.54 23.56 12.47
N GLY A 454 8.53 23.47 11.59
CA GLY A 454 9.76 22.70 11.81
C GLY A 454 10.98 23.49 11.35
N THR A 455 12.06 23.48 12.15
CA THR A 455 13.34 24.14 11.86
C THR A 455 14.52 23.23 12.22
N LEU A 456 15.64 23.45 11.53
CA LEU A 456 16.93 22.82 11.81
C LEU A 456 17.93 23.92 12.16
N ASP A 457 18.43 23.90 13.39
CA ASP A 457 19.45 24.85 13.86
C ASP A 457 20.86 24.45 13.38
N ALA A 458 21.78 25.39 13.37
CA ALA A 458 23.16 25.16 12.90
C ALA A 458 23.94 24.10 13.72
N ASP A 459 23.54 23.88 14.97
CA ASP A 459 24.13 22.86 15.86
C ASP A 459 23.52 21.45 15.68
N GLY A 460 22.63 21.27 14.71
CA GLY A 460 21.95 20.01 14.45
C GLY A 460 20.70 19.78 15.31
N THR A 461 20.23 20.81 16.04
CA THR A 461 18.97 20.71 16.79
C THR A 461 17.79 20.88 15.86
N CYS A 462 16.90 19.87 15.84
CA CYS A 462 15.61 19.89 15.17
C CYS A 462 14.55 20.38 16.15
N ARG A 463 13.79 21.41 15.80
CA ARG A 463 12.69 21.96 16.61
C ARG A 463 11.38 21.87 15.85
N PHE A 464 10.31 21.51 16.55
CA PHE A 464 8.99 21.34 15.93
C PHE A 464 7.91 21.92 16.85
N GLY A 465 6.98 22.66 16.25
CA GLY A 465 5.66 22.84 16.82
C GLY A 465 4.80 21.57 16.65
N PRO A 466 3.56 21.58 17.16
CA PRO A 466 2.63 20.47 17.01
C PRO A 466 2.49 20.02 15.55
N TRP A 467 2.73 18.72 15.29
CA TRP A 467 2.64 18.10 13.95
C TRP A 467 3.57 18.74 12.90
N GLY A 468 4.66 19.38 13.36
CA GLY A 468 5.62 20.07 12.50
C GLY A 468 6.48 19.08 11.70
N TYR A 469 6.96 19.50 10.56
CA TYR A 469 7.84 18.71 9.70
C TYR A 469 8.77 19.60 8.88
N PHE A 470 9.86 19.02 8.37
CA PHE A 470 10.73 19.65 7.39
C PHE A 470 11.43 18.63 6.49
N VAL A 471 11.91 19.13 5.35
CA VAL A 471 12.77 18.44 4.39
C VAL A 471 13.90 19.37 4.00
N PHE A 472 15.16 19.00 4.26
CA PHE A 472 16.36 19.77 3.92
C PHE A 472 17.31 18.99 3.03
N GLU A 473 17.80 19.61 1.95
CA GLU A 473 18.99 19.10 1.25
C GLU A 473 20.26 19.54 2.03
N GLY A 474 21.28 18.69 2.08
CA GLY A 474 22.52 18.98 2.80
C GLY A 474 23.58 17.92 2.60
N ASP A 475 24.63 18.02 3.41
CA ASP A 475 25.71 17.05 3.50
C ASP A 475 25.68 16.34 4.85
N THR A 476 26.01 15.07 4.84
CA THR A 476 26.32 14.27 6.05
C THR A 476 27.83 14.07 6.10
N GLU A 477 28.44 14.43 7.23
CA GLU A 477 29.86 14.14 7.51
C GLU A 477 30.04 12.72 8.05
#